data_f0b1f2d23d5136c53ac746ffc9f8a310
#
_entry.id   f0b1f2d23d5136c53ac746ffc9f8a310
#
_cell.length_a   1.000
_cell.length_b   1.000
_cell.length_c   1.000
_cell.angle_alpha   90.00
_cell.angle_beta   90.00
_cell.angle_gamma   90.00
#
_symmetry.space_group_name_H-M   'P 1'
#
loop_
_entity.id
_entity.type
_entity.pdbx_description
1 polymer ?
#
loop_
_entity_poly.entity_id
_entity_poly.type
_entity_poly.pdbx_seq_one_letter_code
_entity_poly.pdbx_strand_id
1 'polypeptide(L)'
;MNITGIQSDWKVEKIEFARLTGERARSAGANGRIGIHGKSCSVDIARITIDGQTGYGSSIHMTPEWAEDIIGRRLLDLFDDRGRLREAYRLQLEYPVFDWLGKRLDKPVYDFVSGAHMERGVPLVVPCYDTSLYFDDLHLPDERSAVALMQEEAMQGYAKGQRHFKIKVGRGGRHMPLWEGTKRDIAIVRGISEVAGPSGKIMIDANNAYNLNLTKEVLEALADVNLYWLEEAFHEDEALYEDLKEWLRQRGQNVLIADGEGLASPHLIEWATRGRVDVLQYDIIWPGFTHWMELGDKLDAHGLRSAPHCYGNAYGIYASGHLSAAVRNFEFVEYDDITIEGMDVSGYRIENGEIHIPATPGFGIVFDDELVTNLVKRSGWS
;
A
#
# COMPACT_ATOMS: atom_id res chain seq x y z
N MET A 1 -11.24 17.94 -5.80
CA MET A 1 -11.95 17.69 -4.53
C MET A 1 -12.95 18.82 -4.31
N ASN A 2 -14.16 18.55 -3.84
CA ASN A 2 -15.15 19.61 -3.60
C ASN A 2 -15.10 20.06 -2.13
N ILE A 3 -14.44 21.20 -1.86
CA ILE A 3 -14.32 21.80 -0.53
C ILE A 3 -15.44 22.84 -0.24
N THR A 4 -16.52 22.84 -1.05
CA THR A 4 -17.68 23.71 -0.85
C THR A 4 -18.45 23.33 0.43
N GLY A 5 -18.03 23.78 1.55
CA GLY A 5 -18.58 23.47 2.88
C GLY A 5 -17.61 23.86 4.00
N ILE A 6 -16.36 24.18 3.62
CA ILE A 6 -15.40 24.71 4.59
C ILE A 6 -15.76 26.18 4.89
N GLN A 7 -16.02 26.46 6.17
CA GLN A 7 -16.28 27.81 6.62
C GLN A 7 -15.00 28.63 6.70
N SER A 8 -15.09 29.91 6.37
CA SER A 8 -13.90 30.77 6.24
C SER A 8 -13.21 31.10 7.57
N ASP A 9 -13.89 30.89 8.69
CA ASP A 9 -13.44 31.19 10.05
C ASP A 9 -12.88 29.99 10.81
N TRP A 10 -13.00 28.75 10.28
CA TRP A 10 -12.43 27.58 10.91
C TRP A 10 -10.91 27.65 10.96
N LYS A 11 -10.37 27.45 12.16
CA LYS A 11 -8.94 27.49 12.44
C LYS A 11 -8.46 26.18 13.02
N VAL A 12 -7.21 25.86 12.76
CA VAL A 12 -6.51 24.79 13.45
C VAL A 12 -6.33 25.20 14.90
N GLU A 13 -6.97 24.48 15.83
CA GLU A 13 -6.95 24.78 17.26
C GLU A 13 -5.83 24.04 17.97
N LYS A 14 -5.57 22.79 17.53
CA LYS A 14 -4.58 21.92 18.14
C LYS A 14 -4.06 20.91 17.12
N ILE A 15 -2.76 20.56 17.25
CA ILE A 15 -2.12 19.45 16.57
C ILE A 15 -1.35 18.67 17.61
N GLU A 16 -1.54 17.36 17.62
CA GLU A 16 -0.88 16.43 18.51
C GLU A 16 -0.34 15.25 17.71
N PHE A 17 0.76 14.68 18.15
CA PHE A 17 1.42 13.57 17.49
C PHE A 17 1.63 12.42 18.46
N ALA A 18 1.42 11.19 17.97
CA ALA A 18 1.69 9.98 18.74
C ALA A 18 2.18 8.87 17.82
N ARG A 19 2.99 7.97 18.37
CA ARG A 19 3.36 6.71 17.75
C ARG A 19 2.56 5.59 18.39
N LEU A 20 1.74 4.94 17.61
CA LEU A 20 1.05 3.72 17.99
C LEU A 20 1.91 2.51 17.61
N THR A 21 1.87 1.46 18.41
CA THR A 21 2.60 0.22 18.18
C THR A 21 1.65 -0.94 17.99
N GLY A 22 2.12 -1.98 17.34
CA GLY A 22 1.34 -3.17 17.07
C GLY A 22 2.16 -4.31 16.54
N GLU A 23 1.50 -5.32 16.04
CA GLU A 23 2.14 -6.53 15.58
C GLU A 23 1.46 -7.09 14.32
N ARG A 24 2.26 -7.73 13.47
CA ARG A 24 1.77 -8.65 12.45
C ARG A 24 1.21 -9.91 13.06
N ALA A 25 0.27 -10.52 12.40
CA ALA A 25 -0.30 -11.82 12.82
C ALA A 25 0.79 -12.90 12.96
N ARG A 26 1.81 -12.86 12.09
CA ARG A 26 3.04 -13.66 12.20
C ARG A 26 4.28 -12.80 11.94
N SER A 27 5.45 -13.31 12.34
CA SER A 27 6.71 -12.64 12.03
C SER A 27 6.96 -12.71 10.52
N ALA A 28 7.31 -11.61 9.89
CA ALA A 28 7.72 -11.60 8.50
C ALA A 28 9.22 -11.86 8.40
N GLY A 29 9.60 -12.81 7.56
CA GLY A 29 10.98 -13.21 7.29
C GLY A 29 11.78 -12.17 6.51
N ALA A 30 12.81 -12.63 5.83
CA ALA A 30 13.62 -11.81 4.94
C ALA A 30 12.96 -11.63 3.56
N ASN A 31 13.52 -10.74 2.76
CA ASN A 31 13.24 -10.64 1.33
C ASN A 31 14.56 -10.63 0.53
N GLY A 32 14.52 -10.39 -0.76
CA GLY A 32 15.68 -10.36 -1.64
C GLY A 32 16.75 -9.33 -1.25
N ARG A 33 16.37 -8.25 -0.55
CA ARG A 33 17.21 -7.11 -0.22
C ARG A 33 17.49 -6.95 1.28
N ILE A 34 16.48 -7.14 2.10
CA ILE A 34 16.52 -6.87 3.55
C ILE A 34 16.45 -8.19 4.33
N GLY A 35 17.01 -8.21 5.54
CA GLY A 35 16.92 -9.33 6.47
C GLY A 35 15.51 -9.45 7.09
N ILE A 36 15.41 -10.17 8.20
CA ILE A 36 14.13 -10.43 8.88
C ILE A 36 13.45 -9.13 9.27
N HIS A 37 12.21 -8.95 8.82
CA HIS A 37 11.35 -7.81 9.14
C HIS A 37 10.74 -7.89 10.55
N GLY A 38 10.50 -9.10 11.02
CA GLY A 38 9.98 -9.35 12.36
C GLY A 38 8.47 -9.14 12.49
N LYS A 39 8.00 -9.10 13.74
CA LYS A 39 6.58 -9.04 14.08
C LYS A 39 6.10 -7.63 14.41
N SER A 40 6.98 -6.82 15.03
CA SER A 40 6.60 -5.49 15.53
C SER A 40 6.35 -4.49 14.41
N CYS A 41 5.30 -3.69 14.57
CA CYS A 41 4.93 -2.62 13.66
C CYS A 41 4.64 -1.34 14.45
N SER A 42 4.65 -0.20 13.75
CA SER A 42 4.20 1.07 14.32
C SER A 42 3.58 1.95 13.26
N VAL A 43 2.69 2.85 13.68
CA VAL A 43 2.12 3.90 12.86
C VAL A 43 2.28 5.23 13.58
N ASP A 44 2.89 6.19 12.92
CA ASP A 44 2.93 7.57 13.35
C ASP A 44 1.64 8.27 12.93
N ILE A 45 0.94 8.87 13.88
CA ILE A 45 -0.33 9.56 13.66
C ILE A 45 -0.30 10.99 14.18
N ALA A 46 -1.05 11.86 13.52
CA ALA A 46 -1.44 13.14 14.07
C ALA A 46 -2.94 13.16 14.40
N ARG A 47 -3.29 13.88 15.47
CA ARG A 47 -4.63 14.30 15.83
C ARG A 47 -4.73 15.81 15.63
N ILE A 48 -5.63 16.25 14.75
CA ILE A 48 -5.91 17.67 14.54
C ILE A 48 -7.27 18.03 15.14
N THR A 49 -7.36 19.18 15.79
CA THR A 49 -8.64 19.72 16.28
C THR A 49 -8.96 21.00 15.52
N ILE A 50 -10.18 21.07 14.96
CA ILE A 50 -10.73 22.22 14.23
C ILE A 50 -12.20 22.32 14.59
N ASP A 51 -12.66 23.51 15.01
CA ASP A 51 -14.05 23.77 15.42
C ASP A 51 -14.56 22.73 16.46
N GLY A 52 -13.70 22.42 17.44
CA GLY A 52 -13.97 21.46 18.51
C GLY A 52 -14.07 19.98 18.08
N GLN A 53 -13.91 19.67 16.81
CA GLN A 53 -13.95 18.30 16.28
C GLN A 53 -12.54 17.79 15.95
N THR A 54 -12.29 16.48 16.17
CA THR A 54 -10.98 15.86 15.91
C THR A 54 -10.98 15.05 14.62
N GLY A 55 -9.86 15.14 13.89
CA GLY A 55 -9.49 14.23 12.81
C GLY A 55 -8.19 13.52 13.12
N TYR A 56 -8.06 12.26 12.70
CA TYR A 56 -6.90 11.42 12.92
C TYR A 56 -6.34 10.91 11.60
N GLY A 57 -5.04 10.73 11.53
CA GLY A 57 -4.44 10.08 10.37
C GLY A 57 -2.95 9.88 10.46
N SER A 58 -2.41 9.09 9.54
CA SER A 58 -0.97 8.92 9.43
C SER A 58 -0.29 10.27 9.20
N SER A 59 0.87 10.45 9.84
CA SER A 59 1.63 11.70 9.80
C SER A 59 3.11 11.37 9.87
N ILE A 60 3.91 11.97 9.00
CA ILE A 60 5.36 11.80 8.99
C ILE A 60 6.06 13.15 9.07
N HIS A 61 7.27 13.17 9.63
CA HIS A 61 8.08 14.39 9.77
C HIS A 61 7.42 15.51 10.59
N MET A 62 6.50 15.18 11.48
CA MET A 62 5.88 16.15 12.39
C MET A 62 6.86 16.54 13.50
N THR A 63 7.02 17.84 13.73
CA THR A 63 7.77 18.38 14.90
C THR A 63 6.90 19.37 15.67
N PRO A 64 7.16 19.60 16.98
CA PRO A 64 6.43 20.60 17.76
C PRO A 64 6.46 21.99 17.14
N GLU A 65 7.64 22.44 16.70
CA GLU A 65 7.83 23.77 16.11
C GLU A 65 7.01 23.93 14.83
N TRP A 66 6.95 22.89 14.00
CA TRP A 66 6.14 22.89 12.78
C TRP A 66 4.63 22.95 13.12
N ALA A 67 4.20 22.22 14.14
CA ALA A 67 2.80 22.23 14.59
C ALA A 67 2.39 23.62 15.15
N GLU A 68 3.26 24.24 15.95
CA GLU A 68 3.05 25.60 16.50
C GLU A 68 2.85 26.64 15.39
N ASP A 69 3.60 26.55 14.29
CA ASP A 69 3.45 27.43 13.12
C ASP A 69 2.10 27.30 12.41
N ILE A 70 1.42 26.18 12.56
CA ILE A 70 0.14 25.89 11.90
C ILE A 70 -1.06 26.21 12.81
N ILE A 71 -0.91 26.06 14.12
CA ILE A 71 -1.97 26.39 15.09
C ILE A 71 -2.38 27.85 14.94
N GLY A 72 -3.69 28.09 14.87
CA GLY A 72 -4.30 29.40 14.66
C GLY A 72 -4.48 29.81 13.18
N ARG A 73 -3.88 29.09 12.22
CA ARG A 73 -4.13 29.33 10.78
C ARG A 73 -5.55 28.91 10.41
N ARG A 74 -6.13 29.58 9.43
CA ARG A 74 -7.43 29.19 8.88
C ARG A 74 -7.27 27.90 8.09
N LEU A 75 -8.23 26.99 8.22
CA LEU A 75 -8.21 25.72 7.48
C LEU A 75 -8.10 25.94 5.96
N LEU A 76 -8.81 26.95 5.42
CA LEU A 76 -8.76 27.27 3.99
C LEU A 76 -7.35 27.65 3.50
N ASP A 77 -6.52 28.24 4.35
CA ASP A 77 -5.15 28.63 3.98
C ASP A 77 -4.22 27.41 3.75
N LEU A 78 -4.63 26.23 4.24
CA LEU A 78 -3.92 24.96 3.99
C LEU A 78 -4.19 24.40 2.60
N PHE A 79 -5.21 24.88 1.89
CA PHE A 79 -5.59 24.39 0.57
C PHE A 79 -5.13 25.34 -0.55
N ASP A 80 -4.93 24.79 -1.72
CA ASP A 80 -4.70 25.53 -2.96
C ASP A 80 -6.04 25.95 -3.61
N ASP A 81 -5.96 26.73 -4.70
CA ASP A 81 -7.13 27.23 -5.42
C ASP A 81 -7.95 26.12 -6.12
N ARG A 82 -7.41 24.90 -6.19
CA ARG A 82 -8.09 23.72 -6.72
C ARG A 82 -8.74 22.87 -5.61
N GLY A 83 -8.69 23.36 -4.37
CA GLY A 83 -9.21 22.64 -3.20
C GLY A 83 -8.39 21.42 -2.79
N ARG A 84 -7.08 21.41 -3.05
CA ARG A 84 -6.17 20.35 -2.64
C ARG A 84 -5.27 20.88 -1.53
N LEU A 85 -4.90 19.99 -0.60
CA LEU A 85 -3.95 20.37 0.44
C LEU A 85 -2.61 20.75 -0.22
N ARG A 86 -2.07 21.91 0.19
CA ARG A 86 -0.78 22.40 -0.33
C ARG A 86 0.34 21.44 0.05
N GLU A 87 1.31 21.27 -0.84
CA GLU A 87 2.42 20.34 -0.68
C GLU A 87 3.14 20.49 0.67
N ALA A 88 3.32 21.74 1.12
CA ALA A 88 3.97 22.02 2.41
C ALA A 88 3.30 21.40 3.65
N TYR A 89 2.07 20.92 3.54
CA TYR A 89 1.28 20.35 4.64
C TYR A 89 0.92 18.87 4.44
N ARG A 90 1.17 18.29 3.27
CA ARG A 90 0.69 16.95 2.90
C ARG A 90 1.22 15.88 3.82
N LEU A 91 2.52 15.84 4.05
CA LEU A 91 3.16 14.77 4.83
C LEU A 91 2.71 14.74 6.29
N GLN A 92 2.38 15.89 6.85
CA GLN A 92 2.00 16.02 8.26
C GLN A 92 0.49 15.97 8.49
N LEU A 93 -0.31 16.59 7.61
CA LEU A 93 -1.72 16.87 7.91
C LEU A 93 -2.72 16.27 6.92
N GLU A 94 -2.30 15.68 5.82
CA GLU A 94 -3.24 15.27 4.77
C GLU A 94 -4.30 14.31 5.30
N TYR A 95 -3.88 13.22 5.92
CA TYR A 95 -4.79 12.19 6.42
C TYR A 95 -5.67 12.68 7.59
N PRO A 96 -5.13 13.36 8.64
CA PRO A 96 -5.98 13.88 9.70
C PRO A 96 -6.94 14.97 9.23
N VAL A 97 -6.57 15.80 8.25
CA VAL A 97 -7.48 16.79 7.66
C VAL A 97 -8.58 16.13 6.83
N PHE A 98 -8.27 15.08 6.05
CA PHE A 98 -9.28 14.36 5.28
C PHE A 98 -10.24 13.57 6.18
N ASP A 99 -9.75 12.98 7.25
CA ASP A 99 -10.59 12.33 8.25
C ASP A 99 -11.52 13.34 8.93
N TRP A 100 -10.96 14.49 9.33
CA TRP A 100 -11.75 15.59 9.88
C TRP A 100 -12.84 16.09 8.91
N LEU A 101 -12.47 16.33 7.64
CA LEU A 101 -13.42 16.73 6.59
C LEU A 101 -14.53 15.70 6.41
N GLY A 102 -14.19 14.43 6.34
CA GLY A 102 -15.17 13.35 6.22
C GLY A 102 -16.15 13.33 7.38
N LYS A 103 -15.66 13.45 8.60
CA LYS A 103 -16.49 13.56 9.81
C LYS A 103 -17.37 14.81 9.81
N ARG A 104 -16.82 15.93 9.36
CA ARG A 104 -17.57 17.21 9.28
C ARG A 104 -18.67 17.19 8.23
N LEU A 105 -18.43 16.52 7.12
CA LEU A 105 -19.37 16.38 6.01
C LEU A 105 -20.34 15.19 6.19
N ASP A 106 -20.17 14.40 7.25
CA ASP A 106 -20.86 13.11 7.47
C ASP A 106 -20.72 12.16 6.27
N LYS A 107 -19.49 12.01 5.77
CA LYS A 107 -19.15 11.23 4.58
C LYS A 107 -17.83 10.46 4.73
N PRO A 108 -17.73 9.26 4.16
CA PRO A 108 -16.44 8.62 4.03
C PRO A 108 -15.53 9.41 3.05
N VAL A 109 -14.21 9.29 3.24
CA VAL A 109 -13.25 9.99 2.38
C VAL A 109 -13.45 9.66 0.91
N TYR A 110 -13.70 8.41 0.57
CA TYR A 110 -13.90 7.99 -0.82
C TYR A 110 -15.06 8.73 -1.51
N ASP A 111 -16.09 9.18 -0.78
CA ASP A 111 -17.26 9.83 -1.39
C ASP A 111 -16.95 11.27 -1.88
N PHE A 112 -16.10 12.02 -1.16
CA PHE A 112 -15.77 13.37 -1.58
C PHE A 112 -14.51 13.48 -2.45
N VAL A 113 -13.68 12.43 -2.51
CA VAL A 113 -12.53 12.37 -3.43
C VAL A 113 -12.87 11.66 -4.74
N SER A 114 -14.01 10.98 -4.82
CA SER A 114 -14.39 10.14 -5.97
C SER A 114 -14.31 10.87 -7.30
N GLY A 115 -13.74 10.19 -8.29
CA GLY A 115 -13.75 10.61 -9.68
C GLY A 115 -15.13 10.43 -10.36
N ALA A 116 -15.27 10.97 -11.56
CA ALA A 116 -16.51 10.87 -12.33
C ALA A 116 -16.88 9.42 -12.76
N HIS A 117 -15.95 8.49 -12.63
CA HIS A 117 -16.13 7.08 -12.94
C HIS A 117 -16.87 6.29 -11.85
N MET A 118 -16.99 6.85 -10.63
CA MET A 118 -17.62 6.20 -9.49
C MET A 118 -19.12 6.52 -9.40
N GLU A 119 -19.91 5.50 -9.12
CA GLU A 119 -21.31 5.66 -8.78
C GLU A 119 -21.44 6.02 -7.29
N ARG A 120 -22.09 7.14 -6.98
CA ARG A 120 -22.24 7.62 -5.61
C ARG A 120 -23.27 6.81 -4.84
N GLY A 121 -23.01 6.61 -3.55
CA GLY A 121 -23.93 5.92 -2.65
C GLY A 121 -23.90 4.38 -2.76
N VAL A 122 -22.96 3.84 -3.53
CA VAL A 122 -22.70 2.39 -3.61
C VAL A 122 -21.58 2.05 -2.62
N PRO A 123 -21.66 0.92 -1.88
CA PRO A 123 -20.56 0.45 -1.06
C PRO A 123 -19.28 0.28 -1.88
N LEU A 124 -18.18 0.81 -1.39
CA LEU A 124 -16.89 0.68 -2.05
C LEU A 124 -16.26 -0.67 -1.70
N VAL A 125 -16.02 -1.48 -2.73
CA VAL A 125 -15.35 -2.79 -2.64
C VAL A 125 -14.19 -2.79 -3.62
N VAL A 126 -13.00 -3.18 -3.15
CA VAL A 126 -11.76 -3.05 -3.91
C VAL A 126 -11.00 -4.37 -3.85
N PRO A 127 -10.45 -4.89 -4.96
CA PRO A 127 -9.56 -6.04 -4.92
C PRO A 127 -8.38 -5.80 -3.97
N CYS A 128 -7.98 -6.84 -3.22
CA CYS A 128 -6.81 -6.79 -2.37
C CYS A 128 -5.98 -8.08 -2.49
N TYR A 129 -4.70 -7.99 -2.17
CA TYR A 129 -3.82 -9.14 -2.11
C TYR A 129 -3.10 -9.22 -0.77
N ASP A 130 -2.83 -10.44 -0.31
CA ASP A 130 -1.98 -10.71 0.85
C ASP A 130 -0.51 -10.52 0.47
N THR A 131 0.19 -9.58 1.12
CA THR A 131 1.62 -9.29 0.92
C THR A 131 2.51 -9.94 1.97
N SER A 132 1.98 -10.79 2.84
CA SER A 132 2.68 -11.29 4.03
C SER A 132 3.58 -12.51 3.79
N LEU A 133 3.74 -12.97 2.54
CA LEU A 133 4.50 -14.19 2.19
C LEU A 133 5.98 -13.87 1.92
N TYR A 134 6.77 -13.87 2.98
CA TYR A 134 8.19 -13.55 3.02
C TYR A 134 9.07 -14.81 2.97
N PHE A 135 10.39 -14.69 3.19
CA PHE A 135 11.31 -15.82 3.29
C PHE A 135 11.30 -16.41 4.72
N ASP A 136 10.17 -16.92 5.15
CA ASP A 136 10.01 -17.54 6.46
C ASP A 136 10.61 -18.97 6.50
N ASP A 137 10.88 -19.53 5.35
CA ASP A 137 11.35 -20.90 5.11
C ASP A 137 12.89 -21.08 5.14
N LEU A 138 13.68 -20.00 5.27
CA LEU A 138 15.15 -20.07 5.13
C LEU A 138 15.84 -21.03 6.11
N HIS A 139 15.21 -21.32 7.24
CA HIS A 139 15.71 -22.26 8.24
C HIS A 139 15.45 -23.74 7.90
N LEU A 140 14.65 -24.02 6.87
CA LEU A 140 14.24 -25.36 6.48
C LEU A 140 15.25 -26.00 5.51
N PRO A 141 15.57 -27.31 5.70
CA PRO A 141 16.66 -27.93 4.96
C PRO A 141 16.32 -28.25 3.51
N ASP A 142 15.06 -28.46 3.18
CA ASP A 142 14.64 -28.96 1.87
C ASP A 142 13.46 -28.16 1.28
N GLU A 143 13.28 -28.28 -0.04
CA GLU A 143 12.27 -27.60 -0.82
C GLU A 143 10.84 -28.00 -0.39
N ARG A 144 10.61 -29.28 -0.12
CA ARG A 144 9.29 -29.80 0.24
C ARG A 144 8.78 -29.18 1.56
N SER A 145 9.66 -29.12 2.56
CA SER A 145 9.33 -28.50 3.85
C SER A 145 9.09 -27.01 3.72
N ALA A 146 9.90 -26.33 2.87
CA ALA A 146 9.73 -24.90 2.58
C ALA A 146 8.38 -24.62 1.90
N VAL A 147 8.02 -25.39 0.87
CA VAL A 147 6.73 -25.27 0.18
C VAL A 147 5.57 -25.50 1.15
N ALA A 148 5.66 -26.55 1.99
CA ALA A 148 4.59 -26.85 2.95
C ALA A 148 4.37 -25.72 3.97
N LEU A 149 5.43 -25.10 4.49
CA LEU A 149 5.31 -23.94 5.37
C LEU A 149 4.63 -22.76 4.65
N MET A 150 5.10 -22.42 3.46
CA MET A 150 4.55 -21.28 2.71
C MET A 150 3.11 -21.50 2.25
N GLN A 151 2.72 -22.75 1.96
CA GLN A 151 1.33 -23.12 1.70
C GLN A 151 0.46 -22.96 2.96
N GLU A 152 0.96 -23.34 4.13
CA GLU A 152 0.25 -23.15 5.40
C GLU A 152 -0.01 -21.66 5.66
N GLU A 153 0.98 -20.80 5.45
CA GLU A 153 0.83 -19.35 5.58
C GLU A 153 -0.17 -18.77 4.59
N ALA A 154 -0.13 -19.19 3.33
CA ALA A 154 -1.11 -18.78 2.33
C ALA A 154 -2.53 -19.26 2.68
N MET A 155 -2.68 -20.48 3.23
CA MET A 155 -3.98 -20.99 3.72
C MET A 155 -4.53 -20.17 4.89
N GLN A 156 -3.67 -19.64 5.77
CA GLN A 156 -4.12 -18.72 6.83
C GLN A 156 -4.71 -17.44 6.23
N GLY A 157 -4.05 -16.84 5.22
CA GLY A 157 -4.60 -15.70 4.47
C GLY A 157 -5.91 -16.06 3.77
N TYR A 158 -5.95 -17.22 3.09
CA TYR A 158 -7.14 -17.70 2.40
C TYR A 158 -8.34 -17.87 3.36
N ALA A 159 -8.11 -18.41 4.55
CA ALA A 159 -9.15 -18.55 5.59
C ALA A 159 -9.68 -17.19 6.09
N LYS A 160 -8.89 -16.12 6.00
CA LYS A 160 -9.27 -14.74 6.30
C LYS A 160 -9.93 -13.99 5.13
N GLY A 161 -10.20 -14.68 4.03
CA GLY A 161 -10.88 -14.11 2.87
C GLY A 161 -9.97 -13.70 1.70
N GLN A 162 -8.65 -13.79 1.84
CA GLN A 162 -7.70 -13.51 0.75
C GLN A 162 -7.82 -14.54 -0.37
N ARG A 163 -7.59 -14.09 -1.61
CA ARG A 163 -7.61 -14.94 -2.82
C ARG A 163 -6.41 -14.66 -3.74
N HIS A 164 -5.79 -13.51 -3.58
CA HIS A 164 -4.66 -13.04 -4.35
C HIS A 164 -3.46 -12.92 -3.43
N PHE A 165 -2.28 -13.31 -3.89
CA PHE A 165 -1.08 -13.40 -3.06
C PHE A 165 0.12 -12.78 -3.75
N LYS A 166 0.84 -11.89 -3.06
CA LYS A 166 2.16 -11.42 -3.45
C LYS A 166 3.22 -12.21 -2.67
N ILE A 167 4.14 -12.85 -3.39
CA ILE A 167 5.13 -13.78 -2.86
C ILE A 167 6.50 -13.16 -3.04
N LYS A 168 7.25 -13.01 -1.97
CA LYS A 168 8.64 -12.59 -2.07
C LYS A 168 9.46 -13.72 -2.69
N VAL A 169 10.28 -13.38 -3.69
CA VAL A 169 11.20 -14.26 -4.41
C VAL A 169 12.60 -13.64 -4.42
N GLY A 170 13.61 -14.36 -4.92
CA GLY A 170 14.99 -13.86 -4.93
C GLY A 170 15.87 -14.43 -3.81
N ARG A 171 15.51 -15.61 -3.25
CA ARG A 171 16.31 -16.32 -2.23
C ARG A 171 17.76 -16.53 -2.63
N GLY A 172 17.99 -16.79 -3.92
CA GLY A 172 19.32 -16.98 -4.50
C GLY A 172 20.18 -15.72 -4.62
N GLY A 173 19.60 -14.53 -4.44
CA GLY A 173 20.33 -13.28 -4.53
C GLY A 173 21.23 -13.01 -3.32
N ARG A 174 20.84 -13.49 -2.13
CA ARG A 174 21.57 -13.20 -0.89
C ARG A 174 21.60 -14.34 0.13
N HIS A 175 20.54 -15.15 0.22
CA HIS A 175 20.32 -16.04 1.37
C HIS A 175 20.67 -17.49 1.08
N MET A 176 20.72 -17.90 -0.18
CA MET A 176 20.97 -19.26 -0.63
C MET A 176 21.91 -19.25 -1.84
N PRO A 177 22.54 -20.39 -2.19
CA PRO A 177 23.18 -20.53 -3.49
C PRO A 177 22.16 -20.22 -4.62
N LEU A 178 22.63 -19.52 -5.66
CA LEU A 178 21.76 -18.94 -6.71
C LEU A 178 20.69 -19.93 -7.21
N TRP A 179 21.13 -21.08 -7.70
CA TRP A 179 20.22 -22.05 -8.33
C TRP A 179 19.32 -22.79 -7.34
N GLU A 180 19.80 -23.03 -6.13
CA GLU A 180 19.01 -23.66 -5.07
C GLU A 180 17.89 -22.71 -4.61
N GLY A 181 18.23 -21.43 -4.40
CA GLY A 181 17.26 -20.40 -4.04
C GLY A 181 16.23 -20.18 -5.15
N THR A 182 16.68 -20.12 -6.41
CA THR A 182 15.76 -19.94 -7.55
C THR A 182 14.81 -21.13 -7.72
N LYS A 183 15.28 -22.36 -7.56
CA LYS A 183 14.42 -23.55 -7.59
C LYS A 183 13.38 -23.52 -6.47
N ARG A 184 13.81 -23.13 -5.28
CA ARG A 184 12.90 -22.98 -4.12
C ARG A 184 11.86 -21.90 -4.34
N ASP A 185 12.25 -20.75 -4.92
CA ASP A 185 11.31 -19.70 -5.31
C ASP A 185 10.22 -20.24 -6.26
N ILE A 186 10.62 -20.94 -7.32
CA ILE A 186 9.69 -21.53 -8.30
C ILE A 186 8.75 -22.54 -7.64
N ALA A 187 9.28 -23.43 -6.79
CA ALA A 187 8.48 -24.42 -6.10
C ALA A 187 7.46 -23.81 -5.14
N ILE A 188 7.86 -22.78 -4.39
CA ILE A 188 6.98 -22.04 -3.47
C ILE A 188 5.88 -21.33 -4.24
N VAL A 189 6.21 -20.61 -5.32
CA VAL A 189 5.21 -19.93 -6.15
C VAL A 189 4.17 -20.89 -6.70
N ARG A 190 4.59 -22.08 -7.19
CA ARG A 190 3.67 -23.15 -7.62
C ARG A 190 2.79 -23.64 -6.48
N GLY A 191 3.37 -23.92 -5.32
CA GLY A 191 2.63 -24.38 -4.15
C GLY A 191 1.58 -23.37 -3.68
N ILE A 192 1.90 -22.07 -3.67
CA ILE A 192 0.95 -21.01 -3.29
C ILE A 192 -0.13 -20.86 -4.37
N SER A 193 0.20 -21.02 -5.66
CA SER A 193 -0.79 -20.94 -6.73
C SER A 193 -1.86 -22.04 -6.62
N GLU A 194 -1.51 -23.22 -6.08
CA GLU A 194 -2.46 -24.29 -5.77
C GLU A 194 -3.45 -23.86 -4.67
N VAL A 195 -2.98 -23.14 -3.65
CA VAL A 195 -3.82 -22.58 -2.57
C VAL A 195 -4.76 -21.49 -3.11
N ALA A 196 -4.25 -20.60 -3.95
CA ALA A 196 -5.03 -19.52 -4.56
C ALA A 196 -6.12 -20.06 -5.51
N GLY A 197 -5.86 -21.19 -6.14
CA GLY A 197 -6.75 -21.79 -7.13
C GLY A 197 -6.79 -21.03 -8.46
N PRO A 198 -7.62 -21.48 -9.42
CA PRO A 198 -7.56 -20.98 -10.80
C PRO A 198 -7.99 -19.51 -10.98
N SER A 199 -8.76 -18.97 -10.06
CA SER A 199 -9.19 -17.55 -10.07
C SER A 199 -8.26 -16.64 -9.30
N GLY A 200 -7.36 -17.20 -8.48
CA GLY A 200 -6.39 -16.44 -7.71
C GLY A 200 -5.33 -15.81 -8.62
N LYS A 201 -5.00 -14.56 -8.37
CA LYS A 201 -3.88 -13.89 -9.04
C LYS A 201 -2.64 -14.02 -8.16
N ILE A 202 -1.55 -14.41 -8.78
CA ILE A 202 -0.25 -14.54 -8.12
C ILE A 202 0.63 -13.39 -8.58
N MET A 203 1.16 -12.66 -7.63
CA MET A 203 2.18 -11.64 -7.84
C MET A 203 3.49 -12.14 -7.24
N ILE A 204 4.60 -11.87 -7.91
CA ILE A 204 5.92 -12.17 -7.37
C ILE A 204 6.73 -10.88 -7.27
N ASP A 205 7.49 -10.76 -6.19
CA ASP A 205 8.28 -9.57 -5.88
C ASP A 205 9.70 -10.01 -5.52
N ALA A 206 10.66 -9.60 -6.36
CA ALA A 206 12.05 -9.97 -6.21
C ALA A 206 12.87 -8.97 -5.39
N ASN A 207 12.34 -7.81 -5.05
CA ASN A 207 13.06 -6.72 -4.38
C ASN A 207 14.47 -6.50 -4.98
N ASN A 208 14.54 -6.43 -6.30
CA ASN A 208 15.75 -6.24 -7.11
C ASN A 208 16.80 -7.38 -7.00
N ALA A 209 16.42 -8.58 -6.54
CA ALA A 209 17.37 -9.69 -6.36
C ALA A 209 17.66 -10.50 -7.63
N TYR A 210 16.92 -10.30 -8.71
CA TYR A 210 17.16 -10.95 -9.98
C TYR A 210 18.01 -10.07 -10.92
N ASN A 211 18.37 -10.64 -12.03
CA ASN A 211 18.80 -9.94 -13.24
C ASN A 211 17.91 -10.36 -14.42
N LEU A 212 18.03 -9.68 -15.54
CA LEU A 212 17.17 -9.94 -16.71
C LEU A 212 17.14 -11.41 -17.16
N ASN A 213 18.28 -12.10 -17.19
CA ASN A 213 18.35 -13.49 -17.64
C ASN A 213 17.67 -14.43 -16.64
N LEU A 214 17.96 -14.26 -15.35
CA LEU A 214 17.32 -15.04 -14.29
C LEU A 214 15.81 -14.80 -14.24
N THR A 215 15.37 -13.55 -14.45
CA THR A 215 13.96 -13.18 -14.56
C THR A 215 13.27 -13.97 -15.68
N LYS A 216 13.89 -14.05 -16.87
CA LYS A 216 13.35 -14.81 -18.00
C LYS A 216 13.27 -16.31 -17.70
N GLU A 217 14.29 -16.87 -17.05
CA GLU A 217 14.29 -18.29 -16.62
C GLU A 217 13.18 -18.60 -15.62
N VAL A 218 12.97 -17.73 -14.63
CA VAL A 218 11.89 -17.89 -13.63
C VAL A 218 10.52 -17.79 -14.29
N LEU A 219 10.30 -16.81 -15.16
CA LEU A 219 9.03 -16.63 -15.88
C LEU A 219 8.75 -17.78 -16.85
N GLU A 220 9.78 -18.32 -17.52
CA GLU A 220 9.63 -19.52 -18.35
C GLU A 220 9.24 -20.75 -17.52
N ALA A 221 9.89 -20.92 -16.35
CA ALA A 221 9.56 -22.02 -15.44
C ALA A 221 8.17 -21.91 -14.82
N LEU A 222 7.61 -20.71 -14.72
CA LEU A 222 6.28 -20.43 -14.17
C LEU A 222 5.22 -20.14 -15.24
N ALA A 223 5.48 -20.48 -16.51
CA ALA A 223 4.57 -20.17 -17.62
C ALA A 223 3.16 -20.80 -17.49
N ASP A 224 3.02 -21.85 -16.69
CA ASP A 224 1.76 -22.54 -16.37
C ASP A 224 1.05 -21.96 -15.12
N VAL A 225 1.67 -21.03 -14.39
CA VAL A 225 1.09 -20.33 -13.24
C VAL A 225 0.36 -19.06 -13.71
N ASN A 226 -0.79 -18.77 -13.12
CA ASN A 226 -1.52 -17.53 -13.38
C ASN A 226 -0.82 -16.33 -12.71
N LEU A 227 0.41 -16.00 -13.18
CA LEU A 227 1.14 -14.83 -12.74
C LEU A 227 0.46 -13.57 -13.25
N TYR A 228 0.14 -12.67 -12.33
CA TYR A 228 -0.47 -11.39 -12.66
C TYR A 228 0.56 -10.30 -12.88
N TRP A 229 1.50 -10.11 -11.95
CA TRP A 229 2.64 -9.25 -12.16
C TRP A 229 3.94 -9.80 -11.55
N LEU A 230 5.03 -9.25 -12.06
CA LEU A 230 6.37 -9.32 -11.52
C LEU A 230 6.76 -7.92 -11.06
N GLU A 231 7.12 -7.79 -9.78
CA GLU A 231 7.49 -6.56 -9.10
C GLU A 231 8.99 -6.53 -8.82
N GLU A 232 9.63 -5.37 -9.01
CA GLU A 232 11.05 -5.13 -8.72
C GLU A 232 11.98 -6.28 -9.15
N ALA A 233 11.87 -6.75 -10.38
CA ALA A 233 12.69 -7.88 -10.87
C ALA A 233 14.19 -7.61 -10.71
N PHE A 234 14.61 -6.42 -11.09
CA PHE A 234 15.97 -5.89 -11.06
C PHE A 234 15.93 -4.38 -10.90
N HIS A 235 17.07 -3.76 -10.56
CA HIS A 235 17.14 -2.29 -10.48
C HIS A 235 16.66 -1.65 -11.77
N GLU A 236 15.85 -0.63 -11.65
CA GLU A 236 15.14 0.05 -12.71
C GLU A 236 16.08 0.50 -13.85
N ASP A 237 15.80 0.00 -15.04
CA ASP A 237 16.54 0.33 -16.27
C ASP A 237 15.60 0.21 -17.47
N GLU A 238 15.47 1.29 -18.27
CA GLU A 238 14.54 1.33 -19.40
C GLU A 238 14.83 0.24 -20.44
N ALA A 239 16.11 -0.01 -20.75
CA ALA A 239 16.49 -0.99 -21.77
C ALA A 239 16.19 -2.43 -21.29
N LEU A 240 16.39 -2.72 -20.00
CA LEU A 240 16.07 -4.04 -19.44
C LEU A 240 14.55 -4.27 -19.41
N TYR A 241 13.75 -3.27 -19.06
CA TYR A 241 12.28 -3.38 -19.16
C TYR A 241 11.81 -3.57 -20.60
N GLU A 242 12.39 -2.84 -21.57
CA GLU A 242 12.06 -3.01 -22.98
C GLU A 242 12.35 -4.43 -23.46
N ASP A 243 13.52 -4.97 -23.14
CA ASP A 243 13.90 -6.34 -23.51
C ASP A 243 12.96 -7.36 -22.82
N LEU A 244 12.63 -7.18 -21.55
CA LEU A 244 11.71 -8.08 -20.84
C LEU A 244 10.30 -8.04 -21.45
N LYS A 245 9.77 -6.85 -21.76
CA LYS A 245 8.44 -6.69 -22.40
C LYS A 245 8.40 -7.36 -23.77
N GLU A 246 9.44 -7.19 -24.58
CA GLU A 246 9.53 -7.83 -25.89
C GLU A 246 9.61 -9.36 -25.76
N TRP A 247 10.40 -9.86 -24.79
CA TRP A 247 10.52 -11.27 -24.50
C TRP A 247 9.19 -11.90 -24.07
N LEU A 248 8.42 -11.23 -23.18
CA LEU A 248 7.08 -11.64 -22.76
C LEU A 248 6.12 -11.69 -23.95
N ARG A 249 6.11 -10.65 -24.77
CA ARG A 249 5.27 -10.57 -25.98
C ARG A 249 5.55 -11.72 -26.96
N GLN A 250 6.82 -12.04 -27.21
CA GLN A 250 7.21 -13.14 -28.12
C GLN A 250 6.75 -14.51 -27.63
N ARG A 251 6.56 -14.68 -26.32
CA ARG A 251 6.08 -15.92 -25.69
C ARG A 251 4.56 -15.95 -25.44
N GLY A 252 3.85 -14.87 -25.75
CA GLY A 252 2.45 -14.76 -25.45
C GLY A 252 2.12 -14.77 -23.94
N GLN A 253 3.07 -14.39 -23.10
CA GLN A 253 2.86 -14.25 -21.66
C GLN A 253 2.32 -12.86 -21.33
N ASN A 254 1.26 -12.81 -20.52
CA ASN A 254 0.56 -11.57 -20.13
C ASN A 254 0.94 -11.10 -18.71
N VAL A 255 2.17 -11.39 -18.25
CA VAL A 255 2.66 -10.92 -16.96
C VAL A 255 2.91 -9.43 -17.03
N LEU A 256 2.32 -8.67 -16.11
CA LEU A 256 2.56 -7.23 -15.98
C LEU A 256 3.90 -6.97 -15.28
N ILE A 257 4.54 -5.86 -15.61
CA ILE A 257 5.71 -5.36 -14.90
C ILE A 257 5.24 -4.29 -13.93
N ALA A 258 5.53 -4.47 -12.64
CA ALA A 258 5.18 -3.54 -11.57
C ALA A 258 6.45 -3.01 -10.92
N ASP A 259 6.46 -1.70 -10.61
CA ASP A 259 7.59 -1.04 -9.95
C ASP A 259 7.18 0.30 -9.33
N GLY A 260 8.03 0.85 -8.45
CA GLY A 260 7.86 2.21 -7.95
C GLY A 260 7.88 2.37 -6.42
N GLU A 261 8.05 1.30 -5.63
CA GLU A 261 8.17 1.45 -4.17
C GLU A 261 9.46 2.18 -3.77
N GLY A 262 9.41 2.88 -2.64
CA GLY A 262 10.59 3.54 -2.06
C GLY A 262 11.17 4.64 -2.94
N LEU A 263 12.47 4.59 -3.20
CA LEU A 263 13.20 5.58 -4.01
C LEU A 263 13.26 5.15 -5.48
N ALA A 264 12.12 5.19 -6.14
CA ALA A 264 12.02 4.87 -7.57
C ALA A 264 12.76 5.88 -8.46
N SER A 265 13.15 5.43 -9.66
CA SER A 265 13.75 6.30 -10.67
C SER A 265 12.84 7.49 -10.99
N PRO A 266 13.37 8.72 -11.07
CA PRO A 266 12.59 9.89 -11.48
C PRO A 266 12.03 9.77 -12.92
N HIS A 267 12.56 8.85 -13.72
CA HIS A 267 12.10 8.57 -15.09
C HIS A 267 11.04 7.46 -15.16
N LEU A 268 10.72 6.80 -14.07
CA LEU A 268 9.83 5.62 -14.07
C LEU A 268 8.47 5.90 -14.72
N ILE A 269 7.85 7.05 -14.43
CA ILE A 269 6.58 7.45 -15.03
C ILE A 269 6.74 7.64 -16.56
N GLU A 270 7.83 8.23 -17.02
CA GLU A 270 8.11 8.40 -18.44
C GLU A 270 8.26 7.03 -19.13
N TRP A 271 9.00 6.11 -18.54
CA TRP A 271 9.15 4.74 -19.03
C TRP A 271 7.83 3.98 -19.09
N ALA A 272 6.99 4.13 -18.04
CA ALA A 272 5.66 3.54 -18.02
C ALA A 272 4.77 4.07 -19.16
N THR A 273 4.79 5.39 -19.45
CA THR A 273 4.03 5.97 -20.58
C THR A 273 4.53 5.47 -21.95
N ARG A 274 5.73 4.94 -22.02
CA ARG A 274 6.30 4.25 -23.19
C ARG A 274 6.05 2.74 -23.20
N GLY A 275 5.29 2.22 -22.23
CA GLY A 275 4.92 0.80 -22.13
C GLY A 275 6.02 -0.10 -21.55
N ARG A 276 6.99 0.44 -20.79
CA ARG A 276 8.07 -0.33 -20.15
C ARG A 276 7.61 -0.94 -18.81
N VAL A 277 6.75 -0.25 -18.08
CA VAL A 277 6.15 -0.66 -16.81
C VAL A 277 4.63 -0.53 -16.94
N ASP A 278 3.88 -1.46 -16.36
CA ASP A 278 2.42 -1.55 -16.48
C ASP A 278 1.69 -1.06 -15.23
N VAL A 279 2.30 -1.25 -14.06
CA VAL A 279 1.70 -0.97 -12.74
C VAL A 279 2.64 -0.11 -11.93
N LEU A 280 2.18 1.06 -11.49
CA LEU A 280 2.95 1.98 -10.64
C LEU A 280 2.59 1.75 -9.18
N GLN A 281 3.64 1.65 -8.31
CA GLN A 281 3.51 1.25 -6.90
C GLN A 281 4.20 2.22 -5.93
N TYR A 282 4.20 3.53 -6.22
CA TYR A 282 4.69 4.50 -5.22
C TYR A 282 3.99 4.35 -3.87
N ASP A 283 4.68 4.70 -2.79
CA ASP A 283 4.09 4.60 -1.45
C ASP A 283 2.86 5.50 -1.28
N ILE A 284 1.84 5.02 -0.57
CA ILE A 284 0.63 5.82 -0.31
C ILE A 284 0.87 6.90 0.73
N ILE A 285 1.72 6.63 1.73
CA ILE A 285 1.97 7.58 2.82
C ILE A 285 2.96 8.66 2.40
N TRP A 286 3.92 8.32 1.57
CA TRP A 286 4.87 9.25 0.97
C TRP A 286 4.96 8.96 -0.54
N PRO A 287 4.61 9.85 -1.41
CA PRO A 287 4.38 11.30 -1.27
C PRO A 287 2.95 11.74 -0.88
N GLY A 288 2.04 10.80 -0.59
CA GLY A 288 0.75 11.10 -0.03
C GLY A 288 -0.45 10.93 -0.95
N PHE A 289 -1.65 11.02 -0.36
CA PHE A 289 -2.94 10.75 -1.01
C PHE A 289 -3.26 11.73 -2.16
N THR A 290 -3.07 13.03 -1.93
CA THR A 290 -3.31 14.06 -2.97
C THR A 290 -2.36 13.89 -4.15
N HIS A 291 -1.10 13.52 -3.88
CA HIS A 291 -0.15 13.21 -4.95
C HIS A 291 -0.64 12.04 -5.80
N TRP A 292 -1.14 10.98 -5.14
CA TRP A 292 -1.70 9.83 -5.84
C TRP A 292 -2.93 10.18 -6.66
N MET A 293 -3.80 11.07 -6.21
CA MET A 293 -4.93 11.56 -7.03
C MET A 293 -4.43 12.24 -8.30
N GLU A 294 -3.40 13.10 -8.18
CA GLU A 294 -2.79 13.79 -9.32
C GLU A 294 -2.07 12.83 -10.28
N LEU A 295 -1.35 11.88 -9.72
CA LEU A 295 -0.65 10.83 -10.45
C LEU A 295 -1.66 9.90 -11.14
N GLY A 296 -2.70 9.45 -10.43
CA GLY A 296 -3.74 8.57 -10.95
C GLY A 296 -4.42 9.14 -12.19
N ASP A 297 -4.80 10.42 -12.17
CA ASP A 297 -5.34 11.09 -13.36
C ASP A 297 -4.39 11.00 -14.57
N LYS A 298 -3.08 11.16 -14.34
CA LYS A 298 -2.06 11.04 -15.38
C LYS A 298 -1.90 9.60 -15.87
N LEU A 299 -1.87 8.63 -14.95
CA LEU A 299 -1.74 7.21 -15.27
C LEU A 299 -2.98 6.71 -16.03
N ASP A 300 -4.17 7.09 -15.59
CA ASP A 300 -5.44 6.77 -16.24
C ASP A 300 -5.49 7.26 -17.69
N ALA A 301 -4.97 8.47 -17.96
CA ALA A 301 -4.91 9.03 -19.30
C ALA A 301 -4.02 8.22 -20.27
N HIS A 302 -3.08 7.43 -19.74
CA HIS A 302 -2.19 6.57 -20.52
C HIS A 302 -2.56 5.07 -20.44
N GLY A 303 -3.68 4.72 -19.78
CA GLY A 303 -4.09 3.34 -19.59
C GLY A 303 -3.19 2.54 -18.66
N LEU A 304 -2.38 3.22 -17.84
CA LEU A 304 -1.50 2.61 -16.84
C LEU A 304 -2.28 2.28 -15.57
N ARG A 305 -1.80 1.31 -14.81
CA ARG A 305 -2.42 0.83 -13.58
C ARG A 305 -1.77 1.42 -12.35
N SER A 306 -2.56 1.55 -11.29
CA SER A 306 -2.15 2.05 -9.98
C SER A 306 -2.37 0.99 -8.91
N ALA A 307 -1.34 0.67 -8.14
CA ALA A 307 -1.41 -0.24 -6.99
C ALA A 307 -0.47 0.27 -5.88
N PRO A 308 -0.88 1.31 -5.11
CA PRO A 308 -0.01 1.94 -4.13
C PRO A 308 0.59 0.96 -3.14
N HIS A 309 1.91 1.03 -2.96
CA HIS A 309 2.63 0.30 -1.93
C HIS A 309 2.32 0.85 -0.54
N CYS A 310 2.14 -0.03 0.44
CA CYS A 310 1.87 0.36 1.82
C CYS A 310 2.43 -0.59 2.88
N TYR A 311 3.25 -1.56 2.51
CA TYR A 311 3.83 -2.51 3.47
C TYR A 311 4.53 -1.80 4.64
N GLY A 312 4.27 -2.29 5.85
CA GLY A 312 4.83 -1.72 7.08
C GLY A 312 4.07 -0.51 7.63
N ASN A 313 3.05 -0.01 6.92
CA ASN A 313 2.17 1.05 7.42
C ASN A 313 0.70 0.61 7.39
N ALA A 314 0.18 0.16 8.53
CA ALA A 314 -1.20 -0.32 8.62
C ALA A 314 -2.24 0.73 8.20
N TYR A 315 -2.02 2.01 8.43
CA TYR A 315 -2.93 3.08 7.99
C TYR A 315 -3.01 3.17 6.46
N GLY A 316 -1.88 2.95 5.78
CA GLY A 316 -1.77 3.01 4.32
C GLY A 316 -2.70 2.02 3.60
N ILE A 317 -2.95 0.84 4.19
CA ILE A 317 -3.88 -0.16 3.66
C ILE A 317 -5.27 0.46 3.44
N TYR A 318 -5.79 1.10 4.47
CA TYR A 318 -7.14 1.69 4.46
C TYR A 318 -7.19 2.97 3.62
N ALA A 319 -6.15 3.79 3.68
CA ALA A 319 -6.01 4.96 2.81
C ALA A 319 -6.03 4.58 1.33
N SER A 320 -5.30 3.52 0.93
CA SER A 320 -5.32 2.98 -0.44
C SER A 320 -6.71 2.54 -0.86
N GLY A 321 -7.47 1.91 0.04
CA GLY A 321 -8.86 1.54 -0.24
C GLY A 321 -9.72 2.75 -0.60
N HIS A 322 -9.62 3.85 0.15
CA HIS A 322 -10.35 5.08 -0.18
C HIS A 322 -9.85 5.77 -1.45
N LEU A 323 -8.53 5.67 -1.75
CA LEU A 323 -7.94 6.24 -2.95
C LEU A 323 -8.50 5.61 -4.23
N SER A 324 -8.86 4.33 -4.19
CA SER A 324 -9.39 3.61 -5.35
C SER A 324 -10.60 4.30 -6.00
N ALA A 325 -11.39 5.05 -5.23
CA ALA A 325 -12.50 5.84 -5.73
C ALA A 325 -12.08 7.06 -6.56
N ALA A 326 -10.84 7.53 -6.40
CA ALA A 326 -10.31 8.66 -7.14
C ALA A 326 -9.55 8.25 -8.41
N VAL A 327 -9.10 7.00 -8.51
CA VAL A 327 -8.23 6.48 -9.60
C VAL A 327 -8.96 5.39 -10.36
N ARG A 328 -9.21 5.60 -11.65
CA ARG A 328 -10.01 4.68 -12.49
C ARG A 328 -9.34 3.32 -12.69
N ASN A 329 -8.02 3.33 -12.95
CA ASN A 329 -7.25 2.11 -13.21
C ASN A 329 -6.56 1.63 -11.93
N PHE A 330 -7.23 1.74 -10.79
CA PHE A 330 -6.77 1.17 -9.53
C PHE A 330 -6.92 -0.35 -9.56
N GLU A 331 -5.85 -1.08 -9.23
CA GLU A 331 -5.83 -2.55 -9.35
C GLU A 331 -6.09 -3.25 -8.03
N PHE A 332 -5.26 -2.98 -7.02
CA PHE A 332 -5.30 -3.70 -5.75
C PHE A 332 -4.91 -2.82 -4.57
N VAL A 333 -5.51 -3.11 -3.43
CA VAL A 333 -4.98 -2.73 -2.12
C VAL A 333 -3.96 -3.78 -1.69
N GLU A 334 -2.76 -3.36 -1.33
CA GLU A 334 -1.78 -4.20 -0.67
C GLU A 334 -2.21 -4.42 0.79
N TYR A 335 -2.41 -5.67 1.20
CA TYR A 335 -2.86 -5.98 2.55
C TYR A 335 -1.80 -6.74 3.34
N ASP A 336 -1.33 -6.13 4.44
CA ASP A 336 -0.50 -6.76 5.47
C ASP A 336 -1.36 -6.97 6.73
N ASP A 337 -1.34 -8.16 7.29
CA ASP A 337 -2.18 -8.53 8.43
C ASP A 337 -1.59 -8.00 9.74
N ILE A 338 -1.79 -6.70 9.96
CA ILE A 338 -1.27 -5.93 11.09
C ILE A 338 -2.41 -5.52 12.04
N THR A 339 -2.18 -5.66 13.33
CA THR A 339 -3.02 -5.07 14.37
C THR A 339 -2.23 -3.98 15.10
N ILE A 340 -2.78 -2.76 15.17
CA ILE A 340 -2.21 -1.62 15.88
C ILE A 340 -3.05 -1.33 17.12
N GLU A 341 -2.43 -1.29 18.29
CA GLU A 341 -3.11 -0.95 19.53
C GLU A 341 -3.70 0.46 19.47
N GLY A 342 -4.97 0.60 19.80
CA GLY A 342 -5.69 1.87 19.75
C GLY A 342 -6.15 2.32 18.36
N MET A 343 -6.04 1.45 17.33
CA MET A 343 -6.57 1.68 15.99
C MET A 343 -7.57 0.58 15.62
N ASP A 344 -8.87 0.85 15.80
CA ASP A 344 -9.94 -0.07 15.46
C ASP A 344 -10.34 0.09 13.99
N VAL A 345 -10.20 -0.99 13.25
CA VAL A 345 -10.50 -1.11 11.82
C VAL A 345 -11.61 -2.15 11.57
N SER A 346 -12.36 -2.54 12.57
CA SER A 346 -13.40 -3.57 12.50
C SER A 346 -14.53 -3.27 11.50
N GLY A 347 -14.64 -2.00 11.06
CA GLY A 347 -15.54 -1.61 9.98
C GLY A 347 -15.13 -2.14 8.60
N TYR A 348 -13.84 -2.48 8.43
CA TYR A 348 -13.32 -3.08 7.20
C TYR A 348 -13.40 -4.60 7.28
N ARG A 349 -13.64 -5.26 6.17
CA ARG A 349 -13.60 -6.71 6.10
C ARG A 349 -13.03 -7.17 4.76
N ILE A 350 -12.38 -8.32 4.78
CA ILE A 350 -11.90 -8.97 3.57
C ILE A 350 -12.80 -10.15 3.26
N GLU A 351 -13.27 -10.21 2.03
CA GLU A 351 -14.14 -11.28 1.56
C GLU A 351 -13.83 -11.57 0.09
N ASN A 352 -13.55 -12.83 -0.23
CA ASN A 352 -13.30 -13.30 -1.58
C ASN A 352 -12.22 -12.54 -2.38
N GLY A 353 -11.15 -12.08 -1.71
CA GLY A 353 -10.05 -11.33 -2.34
C GLY A 353 -10.33 -9.85 -2.53
N GLU A 354 -11.36 -9.33 -1.86
CA GLU A 354 -11.76 -7.94 -1.90
C GLU A 354 -11.82 -7.34 -0.49
N ILE A 355 -11.42 -6.09 -0.34
CA ILE A 355 -11.59 -5.32 0.88
C ILE A 355 -12.85 -4.45 0.75
N HIS A 356 -13.76 -4.59 1.70
CA HIS A 356 -14.97 -3.78 1.82
C HIS A 356 -14.70 -2.56 2.68
N ILE A 357 -14.86 -1.38 2.10
CA ILE A 357 -14.59 -0.10 2.76
C ILE A 357 -15.86 0.37 3.46
N PRO A 358 -15.81 0.72 4.77
CA PRO A 358 -16.99 1.17 5.50
C PRO A 358 -17.50 2.52 4.99
N ALA A 359 -18.82 2.70 5.00
CA ALA A 359 -19.48 3.97 4.66
C ALA A 359 -19.49 4.98 5.84
N THR A 360 -18.74 4.72 6.89
CA THR A 360 -18.61 5.62 8.05
C THR A 360 -17.80 6.87 7.70
N PRO A 361 -18.10 8.04 8.33
CA PRO A 361 -17.41 9.29 8.07
C PRO A 361 -15.89 9.21 8.28
N GLY A 362 -15.15 9.99 7.51
CA GLY A 362 -13.69 9.98 7.52
C GLY A 362 -13.12 8.74 6.82
N PHE A 363 -12.01 8.24 7.34
CA PHE A 363 -11.44 6.96 6.87
C PHE A 363 -12.12 5.74 7.53
N GLY A 364 -13.14 5.93 8.38
CA GLY A 364 -13.82 4.81 9.04
C GLY A 364 -12.96 4.06 10.06
N ILE A 365 -11.82 4.62 10.46
CA ILE A 365 -10.93 4.11 11.50
C ILE A 365 -11.28 4.80 12.82
N VAL A 366 -11.45 4.02 13.89
CA VAL A 366 -11.70 4.57 15.22
C VAL A 366 -10.44 4.49 16.07
N PHE A 367 -10.01 5.63 16.59
CA PHE A 367 -8.84 5.70 17.44
C PHE A 367 -9.24 5.76 18.92
N ASP A 368 -8.49 5.09 19.77
CA ASP A 368 -8.62 5.20 21.23
C ASP A 368 -8.06 6.55 21.70
N ASP A 369 -8.96 7.48 21.97
CA ASP A 369 -8.66 8.87 22.32
C ASP A 369 -7.89 8.96 23.67
N GLU A 370 -8.18 8.07 24.62
CA GLU A 370 -7.50 8.02 25.92
C GLU A 370 -6.06 7.53 25.74
N LEU A 371 -5.84 6.46 24.99
CA LEU A 371 -4.51 5.95 24.68
C LEU A 371 -3.67 7.03 23.96
N VAL A 372 -4.22 7.65 22.90
CA VAL A 372 -3.52 8.71 22.16
C VAL A 372 -3.16 9.87 23.08
N THR A 373 -4.09 10.34 23.91
CA THR A 373 -3.84 11.43 24.87
C THR A 373 -2.72 11.08 25.86
N ASN A 374 -2.68 9.84 26.33
CA ASN A 374 -1.64 9.38 27.24
C ASN A 374 -0.26 9.30 26.54
N LEU A 375 -0.23 8.85 25.29
CA LEU A 375 1.01 8.80 24.49
C LEU A 375 1.53 10.21 24.19
N VAL A 376 0.67 11.13 23.80
CA VAL A 376 1.02 12.56 23.58
C VAL A 376 1.66 13.18 24.83
N LYS A 377 1.05 12.97 26.00
CA LYS A 377 1.62 13.47 27.27
C LYS A 377 3.01 12.87 27.58
N ARG A 378 3.20 11.58 27.31
CA ARG A 378 4.49 10.90 27.55
C ARG A 378 5.60 11.36 26.60
N SER A 379 5.24 11.71 25.37
CA SER A 379 6.19 12.19 24.36
C SER A 379 6.60 13.66 24.52
N GLY A 380 5.93 14.41 25.40
CA GLY A 380 6.19 15.84 25.60
C GLY A 380 5.58 16.73 24.49
N TRP A 381 4.59 16.24 23.77
CA TRP A 381 3.84 16.95 22.74
C TRP A 381 2.67 17.79 23.28
N SER A 382 2.58 17.99 24.59
CA SER A 382 1.50 18.77 25.23
C SER A 382 1.90 20.21 25.49
#